data_63d2547696194f99faead52d9b75f20d
#
_entry.id   63d2547696194f99faead52d9b75f20d
#
_cell.length_a   1.000
_cell.length_b   1.000
_cell.length_c   1.000
_cell.angle_alpha   90.00
_cell.angle_beta   90.00
_cell.angle_gamma   90.00
#
_symmetry.space_group_name_H-M   'P 1'
#
loop_
_entity.id
_entity.type
_entity.pdbx_description
1 polymer ?
#
loop_
_entity_poly.entity_id
_entity_poly.type
_entity_poly.pdbx_seq_one_letter_code
_entity_poly.pdbx_strand_id
1 'polypeptide(L)'
;MERIEFLGSPMDSANMAETVTFIGDRIEKKEFLQHVVVNVAKLVHMQKDKVLAASVKACDLINIDGMGVVLGARFLGHNIPERVAGVDLFHSLLDMSSEKNFQVFLLGAEEAVVAKIAETVKQLHKGIDVVGFHHGYF
;
A
#
# COMPACT_ATOMS: atom_id res chain seq x y z
N MET A 1 3.75 15.48 1.13
CA MET A 1 2.77 14.69 1.94
C MET A 1 2.81 15.18 3.37
N GLU A 2 1.66 15.43 3.95
CA GLU A 2 1.53 15.77 5.36
C GLU A 2 1.22 14.50 6.16
N ARG A 3 1.92 14.25 7.26
CA ARG A 3 1.59 13.17 8.20
C ARG A 3 0.68 13.70 9.29
N ILE A 4 -0.49 13.11 9.41
CA ILE A 4 -1.49 13.44 10.43
C ILE A 4 -1.56 12.34 11.49
N GLU A 5 -2.16 12.63 12.63
CA GLU A 5 -2.49 11.64 13.65
C GLU A 5 -4.01 11.47 13.74
N PHE A 6 -4.50 10.25 13.57
CA PHE A 6 -5.92 9.93 13.67
C PHE A 6 -6.13 8.67 14.50
N LEU A 7 -6.89 8.78 15.60
CA LEU A 7 -7.17 7.70 16.54
C LEU A 7 -5.90 6.95 17.03
N GLY A 8 -4.83 7.70 17.31
CA GLY A 8 -3.56 7.14 17.78
C GLY A 8 -2.73 6.42 16.70
N SER A 9 -3.06 6.61 15.43
CA SER A 9 -2.31 6.09 14.31
C SER A 9 -1.83 7.21 13.40
N PRO A 10 -0.53 7.26 13.05
CA PRO A 10 -0.04 8.17 12.02
C PRO A 10 -0.59 7.73 10.65
N MET A 11 -0.93 8.70 9.81
CA MET A 11 -1.41 8.49 8.45
C MET A 11 -0.88 9.58 7.54
N ASP A 12 -0.61 9.24 6.30
CA ASP A 12 -0.11 10.19 5.31
C ASP A 12 -1.26 10.70 4.44
N SER A 13 -1.46 12.02 4.46
CA SER A 13 -2.42 12.72 3.62
C SER A 13 -1.87 12.83 2.20
N ALA A 14 -2.17 11.84 1.38
CA ALA A 14 -1.72 11.76 -0.01
C ALA A 14 -2.85 11.23 -0.89
N ASN A 15 -2.86 11.68 -2.15
CA ASN A 15 -3.68 11.08 -3.18
C ASN A 15 -2.95 9.90 -3.87
N MET A 16 -3.64 9.21 -4.78
CA MET A 16 -3.08 8.04 -5.48
C MET A 16 -1.83 8.42 -6.29
N ALA A 17 -1.87 9.50 -7.05
CA ALA A 17 -0.76 9.93 -7.89
C ALA A 17 0.49 10.30 -7.05
N GLU A 18 0.30 11.02 -5.94
CA GLU A 18 1.37 11.36 -5.00
C GLU A 18 1.98 10.11 -4.38
N THR A 19 1.14 9.13 -4.01
CA THR A 19 1.56 7.84 -3.45
C THR A 19 2.42 7.06 -4.43
N VAL A 20 1.94 6.90 -5.67
CA VAL A 20 2.67 6.15 -6.72
C VAL A 20 3.99 6.84 -7.05
N THR A 21 4.00 8.17 -7.19
CA THR A 21 5.21 8.95 -7.44
C THR A 21 6.23 8.78 -6.31
N PHE A 22 5.80 8.91 -5.06
CA PHE A 22 6.68 8.76 -3.90
C PHE A 22 7.32 7.37 -3.83
N ILE A 23 6.53 6.31 -4.07
CA ILE A 23 7.05 4.94 -4.11
C ILE A 23 8.04 4.76 -5.27
N GLY A 24 7.71 5.25 -6.46
CA GLY A 24 8.57 5.19 -7.63
C GLY A 24 9.91 5.87 -7.41
N ASP A 25 9.93 7.05 -6.83
CA ASP A 25 11.16 7.80 -6.51
C ASP A 25 12.07 7.03 -5.55
N ARG A 26 11.48 6.33 -4.56
CA ARG A 26 12.25 5.50 -3.62
C ARG A 26 12.87 4.29 -4.32
N ILE A 27 12.13 3.63 -5.20
CA ILE A 27 12.63 2.49 -5.99
C ILE A 27 13.80 2.95 -6.88
N GLU A 28 13.66 4.06 -7.59
CA GLU A 28 14.72 4.61 -8.45
C GLU A 28 16.00 4.94 -7.67
N LYS A 29 15.84 5.49 -6.46
CA LYS A 29 16.96 5.79 -5.55
C LYS A 29 17.53 4.55 -4.85
N LYS A 30 16.92 3.37 -5.02
CA LYS A 30 17.25 2.13 -4.31
C LYS A 30 17.15 2.28 -2.78
N GLU A 31 16.20 3.08 -2.33
CA GLU A 31 15.92 3.29 -0.93
C GLU A 31 14.84 2.32 -0.46
N PHE A 32 15.02 1.73 0.73
CA PHE A 32 13.99 0.90 1.35
C PHE A 32 12.76 1.73 1.68
N LEU A 33 11.58 1.15 1.45
CA LEU A 33 10.30 1.76 1.82
C LEU A 33 9.34 0.66 2.25
N GLN A 34 8.78 0.80 3.44
CA GLN A 34 7.69 -0.03 3.93
C GLN A 34 6.37 0.74 3.86
N HIS A 35 5.42 0.20 3.10
CA HIS A 35 4.11 0.80 2.90
C HIS A 35 3.00 -0.04 3.51
N VAL A 36 1.97 0.63 4.04
CA VAL A 36 0.75 0.00 4.52
C VAL A 36 -0.47 0.86 4.22
N VAL A 37 -1.61 0.22 3.96
CA VAL A 37 -2.91 0.88 3.95
C VAL A 37 -3.65 0.62 5.27
N VAL A 38 -4.33 1.64 5.78
CA VAL A 38 -5.09 1.56 7.03
C VAL A 38 -6.56 1.86 6.77
N ASN A 39 -7.42 0.94 7.22
CA ASN A 39 -8.88 1.08 7.19
C ASN A 39 -9.45 1.03 8.61
N VAL A 40 -10.77 1.19 8.76
CA VAL A 40 -11.45 1.17 10.06
C VAL A 40 -11.18 -0.13 10.84
N ALA A 41 -11.24 -1.28 10.17
CA ALA A 41 -11.01 -2.57 10.82
C ALA A 41 -9.58 -2.66 11.39
N LYS A 42 -8.58 -2.24 10.61
CA LYS A 42 -7.19 -2.21 11.05
C LYS A 42 -7.00 -1.25 12.23
N LEU A 43 -7.61 -0.06 12.21
CA LEU A 43 -7.57 0.88 13.33
C LEU A 43 -8.12 0.27 14.62
N VAL A 44 -9.27 -0.43 14.53
CA VAL A 44 -9.89 -1.11 15.68
C VAL A 44 -8.97 -2.23 16.21
N HIS A 45 -8.35 -3.00 15.31
CA HIS A 45 -7.42 -4.05 15.72
C HIS A 45 -6.16 -3.48 16.39
N MET A 46 -5.61 -2.38 15.88
CA MET A 46 -4.45 -1.70 16.48
C MET A 46 -4.69 -1.22 17.92
N GLN A 47 -5.94 -0.95 18.31
CA GLN A 47 -6.27 -0.60 19.70
C GLN A 47 -6.04 -1.76 20.67
N LYS A 48 -6.14 -3.00 20.20
CA LYS A 48 -6.03 -4.24 20.98
C LYS A 48 -4.71 -4.96 20.79
N ASP A 49 -4.14 -4.87 19.59
CA ASP A 49 -2.90 -5.55 19.21
C ASP A 49 -1.74 -4.52 19.13
N LYS A 50 -0.91 -4.52 20.18
CA LYS A 50 0.23 -3.61 20.28
C LYS A 50 1.33 -3.91 19.26
N VAL A 51 1.47 -5.18 18.84
CA VAL A 51 2.47 -5.60 17.84
C VAL A 51 2.05 -5.07 16.47
N LEU A 52 0.79 -5.28 16.10
CA LEU A 52 0.24 -4.71 14.87
C LEU A 52 0.35 -3.17 14.87
N ALA A 53 -0.01 -2.53 15.98
CA ALA A 53 0.10 -1.07 16.09
C ALA A 53 1.54 -0.57 15.92
N ALA A 54 2.51 -1.24 16.54
CA ALA A 54 3.92 -0.89 16.40
C ALA A 54 4.41 -1.10 14.96
N SER A 55 4.04 -2.22 14.32
CA SER A 55 4.40 -2.53 12.93
C SER A 55 3.84 -1.49 11.94
N VAL A 56 2.58 -1.10 12.09
CA VAL A 56 1.97 -0.06 11.25
C VAL A 56 2.66 1.29 11.45
N LYS A 57 2.90 1.69 12.71
CA LYS A 57 3.56 2.96 13.04
C LYS A 57 5.00 3.05 12.55
N ALA A 58 5.66 1.92 12.37
CA ALA A 58 7.02 1.85 11.85
C ALA A 58 7.10 1.98 10.32
N CYS A 59 5.97 1.92 9.60
CA CYS A 59 5.97 2.06 8.15
C CYS A 59 6.32 3.47 7.70
N ASP A 60 7.06 3.56 6.59
CA ASP A 60 7.50 4.83 6.00
C ASP A 60 6.36 5.58 5.34
N LEU A 61 5.39 4.85 4.79
CA LEU A 61 4.21 5.40 4.12
C LEU A 61 2.95 4.67 4.60
N ILE A 62 1.96 5.41 5.09
CA ILE A 62 0.73 4.89 5.67
C ILE A 62 -0.47 5.56 5.01
N ASN A 63 -1.02 4.94 3.98
CA ASN A 63 -2.17 5.48 3.27
C ASN A 63 -3.51 5.10 3.93
N ILE A 64 -4.51 5.92 3.66
CA ILE A 64 -5.88 5.74 4.15
C ILE A 64 -6.70 4.99 3.12
N ASP A 65 -7.13 3.76 3.48
CA ASP A 65 -8.05 2.94 2.69
C ASP A 65 -9.40 2.81 3.41
N GLY A 66 -10.38 3.50 2.92
CA GLY A 66 -11.74 3.41 3.45
C GLY A 66 -12.37 4.77 3.73
N MET A 67 -13.58 4.95 3.20
CA MET A 67 -14.32 6.21 3.32
C MET A 67 -14.64 6.58 4.77
N GLY A 68 -14.82 5.59 5.66
CA GLY A 68 -15.07 5.85 7.08
C GLY A 68 -13.90 6.57 7.75
N VAL A 69 -12.66 6.21 7.42
CA VAL A 69 -11.47 6.90 7.94
C VAL A 69 -11.34 8.30 7.33
N VAL A 70 -11.55 8.41 6.01
CA VAL A 70 -11.50 9.70 5.29
C VAL A 70 -12.51 10.69 5.89
N LEU A 71 -13.76 10.27 6.04
CA LEU A 71 -14.82 11.13 6.59
C LEU A 71 -14.57 11.49 8.05
N GLY A 72 -14.14 10.52 8.87
CA GLY A 72 -13.82 10.77 10.26
C GLY A 72 -12.66 11.75 10.43
N ALA A 73 -11.59 11.59 9.66
CA ALA A 73 -10.44 12.50 9.69
C ALA A 73 -10.82 13.91 9.20
N ARG A 74 -11.60 14.02 8.12
CA ARG A 74 -12.12 15.32 7.63
C ARG A 74 -13.01 16.01 8.66
N PHE A 75 -13.86 15.24 9.35
CA PHE A 75 -14.71 15.77 10.42
C PHE A 75 -13.90 16.37 11.58
N LEU A 76 -12.72 15.80 11.86
CA LEU A 76 -11.78 16.32 12.86
C LEU A 76 -10.85 17.42 12.31
N GLY A 77 -11.10 17.92 11.11
CA GLY A 77 -10.38 19.06 10.51
C GLY A 77 -9.12 18.68 9.73
N HIS A 78 -8.83 17.41 9.53
CA HIS A 78 -7.69 16.99 8.71
C HIS A 78 -8.03 17.07 7.21
N ASN A 79 -7.08 17.58 6.43
CA ASN A 79 -7.21 17.62 4.98
C ASN A 79 -6.78 16.29 4.36
N ILE A 80 -7.74 15.41 4.07
CA ILE A 80 -7.50 14.16 3.36
C ILE A 80 -7.99 14.30 1.93
N PRO A 81 -7.11 14.30 0.91
CA PRO A 81 -7.50 14.53 -0.48
C PRO A 81 -8.43 13.45 -1.00
N GLU A 82 -8.04 12.18 -0.79
CA GLU A 82 -8.84 11.03 -1.24
C GLU A 82 -8.51 9.75 -0.45
N ARG A 83 -9.29 8.71 -0.70
CA ARG A 83 -9.01 7.35 -0.28
C ARG A 83 -7.99 6.72 -1.24
N VAL A 84 -6.92 6.15 -0.71
CA VAL A 84 -6.00 5.32 -1.48
C VAL A 84 -6.30 3.85 -1.22
N ALA A 85 -7.14 3.25 -2.07
CA ALA A 85 -7.50 1.85 -1.92
C ALA A 85 -6.32 0.94 -2.29
N GLY A 86 -6.03 -0.05 -1.43
CA GLY A 86 -4.88 -0.94 -1.61
C GLY A 86 -4.90 -1.71 -2.92
N VAL A 87 -6.08 -2.14 -3.40
CA VAL A 87 -6.23 -2.84 -4.68
C VAL A 87 -5.92 -1.92 -5.86
N ASP A 88 -6.44 -0.70 -5.84
CA ASP A 88 -6.20 0.28 -6.91
C ASP A 88 -4.73 0.70 -6.94
N LEU A 89 -4.11 0.87 -5.76
CA LEU A 89 -2.67 1.14 -5.66
C LEU A 89 -1.85 -0.03 -6.21
N PHE A 90 -2.23 -1.28 -5.91
CA PHE A 90 -1.55 -2.46 -6.45
C PHE A 90 -1.52 -2.44 -7.98
N HIS A 91 -2.64 -2.15 -8.64
CA HIS A 91 -2.69 -2.02 -10.10
C HIS A 91 -1.84 -0.87 -10.61
N SER A 92 -1.93 0.30 -9.98
CA SER A 92 -1.12 1.47 -10.37
C SER A 92 0.38 1.23 -10.24
N LEU A 93 0.80 0.48 -9.22
CA LEU A 93 2.21 0.10 -9.04
C LEU A 93 2.68 -0.94 -10.09
N LEU A 94 1.81 -1.85 -10.52
CA LEU A 94 2.13 -2.78 -11.62
C LEU A 94 2.27 -2.03 -12.95
N ASP A 95 1.39 -1.08 -13.24
CA ASP A 95 1.49 -0.22 -14.43
C ASP A 95 2.81 0.55 -14.42
N MET A 96 3.13 1.25 -13.34
CA MET A 96 4.39 1.94 -13.18
C MET A 96 5.60 1.01 -13.32
N SER A 97 5.53 -0.21 -12.74
CA SER A 97 6.62 -1.18 -12.81
C SER A 97 6.85 -1.66 -14.24
N SER A 98 5.77 -1.85 -15.02
CA SER A 98 5.86 -2.17 -16.44
C SER A 98 6.48 -1.04 -17.26
N GLU A 99 6.09 0.21 -17.00
CA GLU A 99 6.61 1.40 -17.71
C GLU A 99 8.07 1.70 -17.39
N LYS A 100 8.46 1.55 -16.13
CA LYS A 100 9.81 1.88 -15.63
C LYS A 100 10.76 0.69 -15.57
N ASN A 101 10.32 -0.49 -15.99
CA ASN A 101 11.08 -1.75 -15.94
C ASN A 101 11.54 -2.10 -14.50
N PHE A 102 10.69 -1.88 -13.51
CA PHE A 102 10.96 -2.31 -12.14
C PHE A 102 10.69 -3.81 -11.99
N GLN A 103 11.50 -4.45 -11.17
CA GLN A 103 11.31 -5.85 -10.80
C GLN A 103 10.22 -5.99 -9.74
N VAL A 104 9.35 -6.98 -9.94
CA VAL A 104 8.23 -7.26 -9.04
C VAL A 104 8.35 -8.67 -8.47
N PHE A 105 8.24 -8.80 -7.15
CA PHE A 105 8.09 -10.07 -6.46
C PHE A 105 6.72 -10.11 -5.76
N LEU A 106 5.95 -11.18 -5.98
CA LEU A 106 4.61 -11.33 -5.40
C LEU A 106 4.67 -12.26 -4.19
N LEU A 107 4.29 -11.74 -3.02
CA LEU A 107 4.25 -12.49 -1.77
C LEU A 107 2.85 -12.43 -1.16
N GLY A 108 2.24 -13.57 -0.92
CA GLY A 108 0.95 -13.65 -0.25
C GLY A 108 -0.01 -14.67 -0.86
N ALA A 109 -1.22 -14.74 -0.32
CA ALA A 109 -2.26 -15.68 -0.71
C ALA A 109 -1.83 -17.17 -0.58
N GLU A 110 -2.68 -18.08 -1.06
CA GLU A 110 -2.34 -19.50 -1.22
C GLU A 110 -1.48 -19.70 -2.47
N GLU A 111 -0.72 -20.79 -2.50
CA GLU A 111 0.25 -21.05 -3.58
C GLU A 111 -0.39 -21.05 -4.97
N ALA A 112 -1.52 -21.74 -5.15
CA ALA A 112 -2.23 -21.76 -6.42
C ALA A 112 -2.76 -20.38 -6.84
N VAL A 113 -3.14 -19.56 -5.87
CA VAL A 113 -3.66 -18.20 -6.10
C VAL A 113 -2.53 -17.26 -6.51
N VAL A 114 -1.41 -17.23 -5.78
CA VAL A 114 -0.29 -16.32 -6.13
C VAL A 114 0.36 -16.71 -7.45
N ALA A 115 0.45 -18.00 -7.76
CA ALA A 115 0.92 -18.48 -9.07
C ALA A 115 0.01 -17.96 -10.20
N LYS A 116 -1.32 -18.07 -10.03
CA LYS A 116 -2.30 -17.57 -11.01
C LYS A 116 -2.23 -16.05 -11.16
N ILE A 117 -2.05 -15.31 -10.05
CA ILE A 117 -1.86 -13.87 -10.08
C ILE A 117 -0.60 -13.52 -10.88
N ALA A 118 0.52 -14.20 -10.66
CA ALA A 118 1.76 -13.96 -11.38
C ALA A 118 1.61 -14.15 -12.91
N GLU A 119 0.89 -15.17 -13.34
CA GLU A 119 0.54 -15.38 -14.76
C GLU A 119 -0.33 -14.24 -15.30
N THR A 120 -1.39 -13.89 -14.56
CA THR A 120 -2.35 -12.85 -14.95
C THR A 120 -1.67 -11.49 -15.07
N VAL A 121 -0.81 -11.14 -14.12
CA VAL A 121 -0.02 -9.90 -14.13
C VAL A 121 0.85 -9.80 -15.38
N LYS A 122 1.54 -10.90 -15.76
CA LYS A 122 2.36 -10.94 -17.00
C LYS A 122 1.51 -10.81 -18.27
N GLN A 123 0.28 -11.26 -18.23
CA GLN A 123 -0.63 -11.15 -19.39
C GLN A 123 -1.19 -9.72 -19.53
N LEU A 124 -1.57 -9.09 -18.42
CA LEU A 124 -2.20 -7.77 -18.40
C LEU A 124 -1.18 -6.62 -18.56
N HIS A 125 -0.02 -6.75 -17.95
CA HIS A 125 1.04 -5.72 -17.96
C HIS A 125 2.22 -6.20 -18.83
N LYS A 126 2.12 -5.98 -20.14
CA LYS A 126 3.15 -6.41 -21.11
C LYS A 126 4.51 -5.78 -20.77
N GLY A 127 5.52 -6.63 -20.65
CA GLY A 127 6.88 -6.21 -20.35
C GLY A 127 7.22 -6.10 -18.86
N ILE A 128 6.26 -6.38 -17.96
CA ILE A 128 6.54 -6.41 -16.53
C ILE A 128 7.52 -7.53 -16.15
N ASP A 129 8.53 -7.20 -15.36
CA ASP A 129 9.53 -8.16 -14.87
C ASP A 129 9.11 -8.75 -13.51
N VAL A 130 8.29 -9.82 -13.54
CA VAL A 130 7.94 -10.60 -12.35
C VAL A 130 9.06 -11.60 -12.08
N VAL A 131 9.97 -11.28 -11.18
CA VAL A 131 11.17 -12.07 -10.83
C VAL A 131 10.87 -13.28 -9.95
N GLY A 132 9.70 -13.34 -9.32
CA GLY A 132 9.28 -14.49 -8.52
C GLY A 132 7.98 -14.26 -7.76
N PHE A 133 7.50 -15.31 -7.12
CA PHE A 133 6.35 -15.27 -6.24
C PHE A 133 6.49 -16.33 -5.14
N HIS A 134 5.78 -16.14 -4.02
CA HIS A 134 5.71 -17.11 -2.92
C HIS A 134 4.38 -16.95 -2.17
N HIS A 135 3.84 -18.05 -1.67
CA HIS A 135 2.63 -18.00 -0.84
C HIS A 135 2.88 -17.30 0.51
N GLY A 136 1.81 -16.83 1.15
CA GLY A 136 1.88 -16.11 2.42
C GLY A 136 1.80 -16.97 3.69
N TYR A 137 1.72 -18.30 3.55
CA TYR A 137 1.58 -19.26 4.65
C TYR A 137 2.90 -19.98 4.91
N PHE A 138 3.76 -19.35 5.68
CA PHE A 138 5.08 -19.88 6.03
C PHE A 138 5.45 -19.62 7.48
#